data_ddd9f060f1139860e331be1e961719b2
#
_entry.id   ddd9f060f1139860e331be1e961719b2
#
_cell.length_a   1.000
_cell.length_b   1.000
_cell.length_c   1.000
_cell.angle_alpha   90.00
_cell.angle_beta   90.00
_cell.angle_gamma   90.00
#
_symmetry.space_group_name_H-M   'P 1'
#
loop_
_entity.id
_entity.type
_entity.pdbx_description
1 polymer ?
#
loop_
_entity_poly.entity_id
_entity_poly.type
_entity_poly.pdbx_seq_one_letter_code
_entity_poly.pdbx_strand_id
1 'polypeptide(L)'
;IDRILEGPLGTESLWPGLENVPGIVGFQMASRLAFENLHEKARRLKGFRDMLITEILEKIPETILNGPRGDRRAPDNVNISFLRCEGEALTIELSLRGVYVSSGSACTRRLLQPSHVLLAIGRKYEEAHGSVLMKLSSKHGFEDIQYVLKVLPQAVGRLRSISPF
;
A
#
# COMPACT_ATOMS: atom_id res chain seq x y z
N ILE A 1 -18.02 -21.83 -18.15
CA ILE A 1 -16.78 -22.06 -17.37
C ILE A 1 -16.68 -23.54 -17.14
N ASP A 2 -15.58 -24.14 -17.54
CA ASP A 2 -15.34 -25.57 -17.36
C ASP A 2 -14.95 -25.87 -15.91
N ARG A 3 -15.23 -27.09 -15.44
CA ARG A 3 -14.86 -27.54 -14.11
C ARG A 3 -13.34 -27.67 -14.00
N ILE A 4 -12.78 -27.20 -12.89
CA ILE A 4 -11.35 -27.39 -12.59
C ILE A 4 -11.15 -28.65 -11.75
N LEU A 5 -12.15 -29.03 -10.95
CA LEU A 5 -12.12 -30.21 -10.10
C LEU A 5 -13.27 -31.15 -10.50
N GLU A 6 -12.97 -32.45 -10.60
CA GLU A 6 -13.97 -33.49 -10.79
C GLU A 6 -14.41 -34.03 -9.44
N GLY A 7 -15.72 -34.24 -9.30
CA GLY A 7 -16.36 -34.83 -8.14
C GLY A 7 -17.05 -36.14 -8.46
N PRO A 8 -17.72 -36.76 -7.48
CA PRO A 8 -18.52 -37.99 -7.72
C PRO A 8 -19.55 -37.80 -8.83
N LEU A 9 -19.86 -38.87 -9.52
CA LEU A 9 -20.88 -38.89 -10.57
C LEU A 9 -22.19 -38.28 -10.05
N GLY A 10 -22.77 -37.37 -10.84
CA GLY A 10 -24.03 -36.69 -10.51
C GLY A 10 -23.86 -35.32 -9.83
N THR A 11 -22.63 -34.87 -9.56
CA THR A 11 -22.38 -33.48 -9.11
C THR A 11 -22.22 -32.58 -10.34
N GLU A 12 -23.27 -31.84 -10.69
CA GLU A 12 -23.24 -30.89 -11.81
C GLU A 12 -22.69 -29.49 -11.41
N SER A 13 -22.34 -29.28 -10.15
CA SER A 13 -21.81 -28.02 -9.66
C SER A 13 -20.37 -27.78 -10.10
N LEU A 14 -19.97 -26.51 -10.24
CA LEU A 14 -18.58 -26.11 -10.51
C LEU A 14 -17.60 -26.53 -9.40
N TRP A 15 -18.12 -26.78 -8.21
CA TRP A 15 -17.37 -27.18 -7.02
C TRP A 15 -17.92 -28.51 -6.49
N PRO A 16 -17.14 -29.60 -6.48
CA PRO A 16 -17.56 -30.86 -5.91
C PRO A 16 -17.47 -30.83 -4.39
N GLY A 17 -18.50 -31.28 -3.72
CA GLY A 17 -18.58 -31.38 -2.27
C GLY A 17 -19.61 -30.44 -1.65
N LEU A 18 -19.61 -30.36 -0.32
CA LEU A 18 -20.53 -29.51 0.44
C LEU A 18 -20.09 -28.05 0.37
N GLU A 19 -21.06 -27.15 0.29
CA GLU A 19 -20.83 -25.71 0.33
C GLU A 19 -20.25 -25.33 1.69
N ASN A 20 -19.25 -24.42 1.67
CA ASN A 20 -18.68 -23.84 2.88
C ASN A 20 -19.62 -22.77 3.46
N VAL A 21 -20.74 -23.21 4.03
CA VAL A 21 -21.77 -22.33 4.61
C VAL A 21 -21.20 -21.34 5.63
N PRO A 22 -20.32 -21.73 6.57
CA PRO A 22 -19.69 -20.76 7.47
C PRO A 22 -18.89 -19.67 6.74
N GLY A 23 -18.15 -20.04 5.71
CA GLY A 23 -17.40 -19.10 4.87
C GLY A 23 -18.32 -18.14 4.10
N ILE A 24 -19.45 -18.65 3.57
CA ILE A 24 -20.45 -17.84 2.86
C ILE A 24 -21.07 -16.80 3.81
N VAL A 25 -21.50 -17.22 4.99
CA VAL A 25 -22.08 -16.33 6.02
C VAL A 25 -21.04 -15.29 6.49
N GLY A 26 -19.81 -15.72 6.72
CA GLY A 26 -18.71 -14.82 7.09
C GLY A 26 -18.43 -13.78 6.01
N PHE A 27 -18.40 -14.19 4.74
CA PHE A 27 -18.21 -13.29 3.59
C PHE A 27 -19.38 -12.30 3.44
N GLN A 28 -20.63 -12.75 3.62
CA GLN A 28 -21.81 -11.89 3.63
C GLN A 28 -21.69 -10.79 4.69
N MET A 29 -21.31 -11.16 5.92
CA MET A 29 -21.16 -10.20 7.02
C MET A 29 -20.02 -9.21 6.73
N ALA A 30 -18.87 -9.70 6.29
CA ALA A 30 -17.72 -8.87 5.94
C ALA A 30 -18.06 -7.87 4.80
N SER A 31 -18.79 -8.34 3.78
CA SER A 31 -19.27 -7.49 2.70
C SER A 31 -20.19 -6.38 3.20
N ARG A 32 -21.18 -6.74 4.04
CA ARG A 32 -22.09 -5.75 4.64
C ARG A 32 -21.31 -4.67 5.41
N LEU A 33 -20.40 -5.06 6.30
CA LEU A 33 -19.57 -4.14 7.07
C LEU A 33 -18.65 -3.27 6.20
N ALA A 34 -18.15 -3.83 5.10
CA ALA A 34 -17.32 -3.08 4.16
C ALA A 34 -18.11 -1.99 3.44
N PHE A 35 -19.34 -2.29 3.02
CA PHE A 35 -20.22 -1.34 2.33
C PHE A 35 -20.89 -0.32 3.26
N GLU A 36 -21.00 -0.60 4.56
CA GLU A 36 -21.49 0.38 5.52
C GLU A 36 -20.64 1.65 5.49
N ASN A 37 -21.28 2.80 5.22
CA ASN A 37 -20.63 4.12 5.16
C ASN A 37 -19.41 4.19 4.20
N LEU A 38 -19.44 3.40 3.10
CA LEU A 38 -18.32 3.31 2.15
C LEU A 38 -17.89 4.69 1.63
N HIS A 39 -18.82 5.54 1.24
CA HIS A 39 -18.53 6.87 0.70
C HIS A 39 -17.90 7.81 1.73
N GLU A 40 -18.33 7.75 2.97
CA GLU A 40 -17.75 8.53 4.07
C GLU A 40 -16.34 8.07 4.39
N LYS A 41 -16.14 6.74 4.52
CA LYS A 41 -14.81 6.13 4.70
C LYS A 41 -13.86 6.54 3.59
N ALA A 42 -14.30 6.42 2.33
CA ALA A 42 -13.49 6.80 1.16
C ALA A 42 -13.14 8.29 1.16
N ARG A 43 -14.07 9.18 1.49
CA ARG A 43 -13.84 10.63 1.57
C ARG A 43 -12.81 10.97 2.64
N ARG A 44 -12.91 10.36 3.83
CA ARG A 44 -11.95 10.55 4.92
C ARG A 44 -10.56 10.07 4.54
N LEU A 45 -10.45 8.86 4.00
CA LEU A 45 -9.17 8.31 3.53
C LEU A 45 -8.54 9.16 2.44
N LYS A 46 -9.34 9.66 1.51
CA LYS A 46 -8.89 10.60 0.47
C LYS A 46 -8.28 11.86 1.09
N GLY A 47 -8.91 12.44 2.11
CA GLY A 47 -8.36 13.60 2.83
C GLY A 47 -7.00 13.30 3.48
N PHE A 48 -6.87 12.18 4.17
CA PHE A 48 -5.62 11.75 4.78
C PHE A 48 -4.53 11.45 3.74
N ARG A 49 -4.88 10.77 2.66
CA ARG A 49 -4.00 10.51 1.53
C ARG A 49 -3.44 11.80 0.93
N ASP A 50 -4.33 12.75 0.63
CA ASP A 50 -3.95 13.99 -0.03
C ASP A 50 -3.09 14.85 0.91
N MET A 51 -3.39 14.86 2.22
CA MET A 51 -2.55 15.50 3.24
C MET A 51 -1.15 14.90 3.27
N LEU A 52 -1.04 13.55 3.38
CA LEU A 52 0.27 12.88 3.37
C LEU A 52 1.06 13.21 2.11
N ILE A 53 0.44 13.14 0.94
CA ILE A 53 1.11 13.43 -0.33
C ILE A 53 1.61 14.88 -0.35
N THR A 54 0.79 15.83 0.01
CA THR A 54 1.16 17.26 -0.03
C THR A 54 2.28 17.57 0.96
N GLU A 55 2.10 17.20 2.21
CA GLU A 55 3.05 17.46 3.28
C GLU A 55 4.42 16.78 3.05
N ILE A 56 4.41 15.54 2.53
CA ILE A 56 5.66 14.84 2.24
C ILE A 56 6.42 15.52 1.11
N LEU A 57 5.73 15.87 0.02
CA LEU A 57 6.37 16.51 -1.13
C LEU A 57 6.86 17.93 -0.83
N GLU A 58 6.20 18.64 0.07
CA GLU A 58 6.61 19.99 0.48
C GLU A 58 7.76 19.99 1.51
N LYS A 59 7.72 19.03 2.44
CA LYS A 59 8.67 19.02 3.58
C LYS A 59 9.91 18.18 3.35
N ILE A 60 9.85 17.19 2.48
CA ILE A 60 10.97 16.30 2.21
C ILE A 60 11.45 16.52 0.77
N PRO A 61 12.61 17.19 0.57
CA PRO A 61 13.15 17.40 -0.78
C PRO A 61 13.48 16.07 -1.45
N GLU A 62 13.64 16.09 -2.77
CA GLU A 62 14.02 14.93 -3.58
C GLU A 62 13.05 13.75 -3.37
N THR A 63 11.74 14.03 -3.41
CA THR A 63 10.67 13.04 -3.37
C THR A 63 9.83 13.11 -4.63
N ILE A 64 9.36 11.96 -5.09
CA ILE A 64 8.58 11.83 -6.32
C ILE A 64 7.31 11.04 -6.03
N LEU A 65 6.15 11.62 -6.33
CA LEU A 65 4.89 10.89 -6.25
C LEU A 65 4.77 9.89 -7.40
N ASN A 66 4.51 8.64 -7.10
CA ASN A 66 4.31 7.59 -8.08
C ASN A 66 2.82 7.47 -8.42
N GLY A 67 2.49 7.65 -9.71
CA GLY A 67 1.12 7.60 -10.23
C GLY A 67 0.35 8.93 -10.09
N PRO A 68 -0.94 8.96 -10.47
CA PRO A 68 -1.73 10.17 -10.57
C PRO A 68 -2.10 10.76 -9.20
N ARG A 69 -2.51 12.04 -9.18
CA ARG A 69 -3.15 12.71 -8.05
C ARG A 69 -4.68 12.66 -8.15
N GLY A 70 -5.35 13.03 -7.08
CA GLY A 70 -6.78 13.28 -7.05
C GLY A 70 -7.63 12.02 -7.26
N ASP A 71 -8.72 12.15 -8.02
CA ASP A 71 -9.73 11.10 -8.14
C ASP A 71 -9.31 9.88 -8.98
N ARG A 72 -8.21 9.99 -9.72
CA ARG A 72 -7.63 8.87 -10.45
C ARG A 72 -6.74 7.95 -9.59
N ARG A 73 -6.66 8.21 -8.29
CA ARG A 73 -5.91 7.43 -7.30
C ARG A 73 -6.86 6.81 -6.28
N ALA A 74 -6.63 5.56 -5.90
CA ALA A 74 -7.35 4.92 -4.80
C ALA A 74 -7.25 5.77 -3.52
N PRO A 75 -8.34 5.90 -2.74
CA PRO A 75 -8.42 6.82 -1.60
C PRO A 75 -7.42 6.51 -0.47
N ASP A 76 -6.90 5.31 -0.42
CA ASP A 76 -6.03 4.77 0.63
C ASP A 76 -4.57 4.59 0.20
N ASN A 77 -4.20 5.01 -1.03
CA ASN A 77 -2.89 4.71 -1.60
C ASN A 77 -1.97 5.93 -1.62
N VAL A 78 -0.85 5.85 -0.92
CA VAL A 78 0.28 6.80 -1.01
C VAL A 78 1.51 6.02 -1.41
N ASN A 79 2.07 6.30 -2.59
CA ASN A 79 3.32 5.71 -3.04
C ASN A 79 4.27 6.84 -3.46
N ILE A 80 5.39 6.97 -2.75
CA ILE A 80 6.37 8.03 -2.95
C ILE A 80 7.76 7.41 -3.02
N SER A 81 8.55 7.85 -3.98
CA SER A 81 9.98 7.54 -4.07
C SER A 81 10.78 8.61 -3.35
N PHE A 82 11.71 8.18 -2.51
CA PHE A 82 12.65 9.01 -1.77
C PHE A 82 14.03 8.84 -2.39
N LEU A 83 14.50 9.83 -3.15
CA LEU A 83 15.80 9.72 -3.81
C LEU A 83 16.93 9.70 -2.78
N ARG A 84 17.99 8.99 -3.10
CA ARG A 84 19.13 8.72 -2.20
C ARG A 84 18.75 7.96 -0.92
N CYS A 85 17.63 7.25 -0.96
CA CYS A 85 17.22 6.32 0.09
C CYS A 85 16.88 4.98 -0.54
N GLU A 86 17.24 3.92 0.13
CA GLU A 86 16.76 2.59 -0.20
C GLU A 86 15.41 2.35 0.48
N GLY A 87 14.42 1.93 -0.29
CA GLY A 87 13.04 1.74 0.22
C GLY A 87 12.96 0.69 1.32
N GLU A 88 13.76 -0.37 1.27
CA GLU A 88 13.81 -1.39 2.33
C GLU A 88 14.41 -0.83 3.63
N ALA A 89 15.52 -0.10 3.54
CA ALA A 89 16.13 0.55 4.69
C ALA A 89 15.16 1.53 5.35
N LEU A 90 14.42 2.31 4.54
CA LEU A 90 13.40 3.25 5.04
C LEU A 90 12.24 2.51 5.70
N THR A 91 11.82 1.37 5.15
CA THR A 91 10.79 0.50 5.74
C THR A 91 11.21 -0.03 7.11
N ILE A 92 12.46 -0.46 7.26
CA ILE A 92 13.01 -0.94 8.54
C ILE A 92 13.09 0.21 9.55
N GLU A 93 13.64 1.36 9.15
CA GLU A 93 13.78 2.54 10.02
C GLU A 93 12.42 3.04 10.54
N LEU A 94 11.39 3.03 9.68
CA LEU A 94 10.02 3.37 10.06
C LEU A 94 9.40 2.33 10.99
N SER A 95 9.65 1.04 10.75
CA SER A 95 9.16 -0.05 11.61
C SER A 95 9.68 0.06 13.04
N LEU A 96 10.94 0.44 13.22
CA LEU A 96 11.53 0.68 14.53
C LEU A 96 10.86 1.85 15.28
N ARG A 97 10.15 2.70 14.56
CA ARG A 97 9.36 3.83 15.10
C ARG A 97 7.86 3.53 15.16
N GLY A 98 7.44 2.27 14.95
CA GLY A 98 6.04 1.86 14.98
C GLY A 98 5.22 2.23 13.74
N VAL A 99 5.86 2.63 12.63
CA VAL A 99 5.20 2.93 11.36
C VAL A 99 5.49 1.81 10.36
N TYR A 100 4.47 1.04 10.02
CA TYR A 100 4.58 -0.11 9.13
C TYR A 100 4.16 0.25 7.71
N VAL A 101 5.12 0.18 6.80
CA VAL A 101 4.95 0.50 5.38
C VAL A 101 5.55 -0.64 4.53
N SER A 102 5.43 -0.55 3.22
CA SER A 102 5.99 -1.55 2.30
C SER A 102 6.89 -0.89 1.26
N SER A 103 7.98 -1.55 0.93
CA SER A 103 8.83 -1.20 -0.21
C SER A 103 8.71 -2.26 -1.29
N GLY A 104 8.75 -1.85 -2.57
CA GLY A 104 8.71 -2.74 -3.70
C GLY A 104 7.45 -3.61 -3.79
N SER A 105 7.59 -4.76 -4.41
CA SER A 105 6.56 -5.80 -4.49
C SER A 105 6.87 -6.91 -3.49
N ALA A 106 5.91 -7.27 -2.63
CA ALA A 106 6.07 -8.34 -1.65
C ALA A 106 6.46 -9.69 -2.30
N CYS A 107 5.95 -9.96 -3.49
CA CYS A 107 6.21 -11.21 -4.22
C CYS A 107 7.63 -11.30 -4.80
N THR A 108 8.24 -10.17 -5.15
CA THR A 108 9.58 -10.10 -5.77
C THR A 108 10.66 -9.62 -4.80
N ARG A 109 10.33 -9.42 -3.54
CA ARG A 109 11.24 -8.89 -2.50
C ARG A 109 12.56 -9.67 -2.40
N ARG A 110 12.52 -11.00 -2.60
CA ARG A 110 13.72 -11.85 -2.58
C ARG A 110 14.69 -11.58 -3.73
N LEU A 111 14.24 -10.91 -4.79
CA LEU A 111 15.06 -10.64 -5.99
C LEU A 111 15.77 -9.29 -5.93
N LEU A 112 15.56 -8.50 -4.87
CA LEU A 112 16.10 -7.13 -4.71
C LEU A 112 15.84 -6.24 -5.94
N GLN A 113 14.77 -6.52 -6.67
CA GLN A 113 14.39 -5.78 -7.87
C GLN A 113 13.32 -4.73 -7.55
N PRO A 114 13.39 -3.56 -8.17
CA PRO A 114 12.38 -2.54 -8.03
C PRO A 114 11.03 -3.03 -8.59
N SER A 115 9.95 -2.42 -8.17
CA SER A 115 8.61 -2.76 -8.63
C SER A 115 8.49 -2.60 -10.15
N HIS A 116 8.18 -3.70 -10.84
CA HIS A 116 7.90 -3.69 -12.28
C HIS A 116 6.76 -2.73 -12.67
N VAL A 117 5.81 -2.49 -11.75
CA VAL A 117 4.72 -1.52 -11.95
C VAL A 117 5.28 -0.11 -12.02
N LEU A 118 6.23 0.24 -11.14
CA LEU A 118 6.85 1.56 -11.16
C LEU A 118 7.70 1.77 -12.41
N LEU A 119 8.42 0.75 -12.85
CA LEU A 119 9.15 0.80 -14.12
C LEU A 119 8.19 0.99 -15.31
N ALA A 120 7.07 0.27 -15.32
CA ALA A 120 6.06 0.37 -16.38
C ALA A 120 5.39 1.76 -16.48
N ILE A 121 5.27 2.48 -15.36
CA ILE A 121 4.79 3.88 -15.37
C ILE A 121 5.89 4.90 -15.63
N GLY A 122 7.08 4.46 -16.07
CA GLY A 122 8.18 5.33 -16.49
C GLY A 122 9.13 5.80 -15.38
N ARG A 123 9.14 5.16 -14.21
CA ARG A 123 10.14 5.44 -13.17
C ARG A 123 11.49 4.83 -13.56
N LYS A 124 12.57 5.56 -13.30
CA LYS A 124 13.93 5.01 -13.42
C LYS A 124 14.15 3.96 -12.33
N TYR A 125 15.11 3.08 -12.55
CA TYR A 125 15.46 2.01 -11.61
C TYR A 125 15.72 2.55 -10.19
N GLU A 126 16.53 3.56 -10.07
CA GLU A 126 16.91 4.21 -8.80
C GLU A 126 15.69 4.85 -8.09
N GLU A 127 14.82 5.52 -8.89
CA GLU A 127 13.58 6.10 -8.37
C GLU A 127 12.63 5.02 -7.83
N ALA A 128 12.49 3.92 -8.56
CA ALA A 128 11.63 2.81 -8.17
C ALA A 128 12.17 2.06 -6.95
N HIS A 129 13.50 1.97 -6.81
CA HIS A 129 14.18 1.32 -5.68
C HIS A 129 13.97 2.08 -4.36
N GLY A 130 13.95 3.40 -4.40
CA GLY A 130 13.66 4.25 -3.24
C GLY A 130 12.18 4.41 -2.91
N SER A 131 11.28 3.61 -3.51
CA SER A 131 9.85 3.77 -3.32
C SER A 131 9.32 3.14 -2.04
N VAL A 132 8.39 3.83 -1.39
CA VAL A 132 7.64 3.34 -0.24
C VAL A 132 6.14 3.47 -0.48
N LEU A 133 5.41 2.39 -0.21
CA LEU A 133 3.96 2.32 -0.27
C LEU A 133 3.37 2.41 1.14
N MET A 134 2.55 3.41 1.37
CA MET A 134 1.73 3.57 2.58
C MET A 134 0.28 3.30 2.20
N LYS A 135 -0.33 2.29 2.83
CA LYS A 135 -1.75 1.95 2.67
C LYS A 135 -2.51 2.40 3.90
N LEU A 136 -3.51 3.23 3.68
CA LEU A 136 -4.36 3.74 4.74
C LEU A 136 -5.51 2.77 5.04
N SER A 137 -5.93 2.73 6.29
CA SER A 137 -7.06 1.95 6.76
C SER A 137 -8.12 2.86 7.36
N SER A 138 -9.38 2.43 7.32
CA SER A 138 -10.48 3.13 8.01
C SER A 138 -10.31 3.20 9.53
N LYS A 139 -9.35 2.47 10.09
CA LYS A 139 -9.01 2.51 11.51
C LYS A 139 -8.04 3.65 11.87
N HIS A 140 -7.31 4.19 10.89
CA HIS A 140 -6.37 5.29 11.14
C HIS A 140 -7.12 6.59 11.45
N GLY A 141 -6.62 7.29 12.47
CA GLY A 141 -7.06 8.63 12.86
C GLY A 141 -6.13 9.73 12.33
N PHE A 142 -6.51 10.97 12.59
CA PHE A 142 -5.69 12.13 12.24
C PHE A 142 -4.34 12.13 12.95
N GLU A 143 -4.30 11.65 14.19
CA GLU A 143 -3.09 11.55 15.01
C GLU A 143 -2.05 10.60 14.39
N ASP A 144 -2.49 9.48 13.80
CA ASP A 144 -1.61 8.55 13.09
C ASP A 144 -0.94 9.24 11.90
N ILE A 145 -1.72 10.04 11.15
CA ILE A 145 -1.21 10.79 10.00
C ILE A 145 -0.16 11.83 10.44
N GLN A 146 -0.47 12.58 11.51
CA GLN A 146 0.47 13.55 12.08
C GLN A 146 1.74 12.87 12.60
N TYR A 147 1.61 11.68 13.20
CA TYR A 147 2.77 10.93 13.67
C TYR A 147 3.68 10.51 12.53
N VAL A 148 3.13 9.98 11.43
CA VAL A 148 3.90 9.67 10.23
C VAL A 148 4.63 10.89 9.68
N LEU A 149 3.93 12.02 9.56
CA LEU A 149 4.50 13.28 9.06
C LEU A 149 5.61 13.84 9.97
N LYS A 150 5.60 13.49 11.25
CA LYS A 150 6.66 13.86 12.22
C LYS A 150 7.89 12.97 12.10
N VAL A 151 7.71 11.64 11.97
CA VAL A 151 8.83 10.69 12.03
C VAL A 151 9.49 10.43 10.68
N LEU A 152 8.73 10.53 9.59
CA LEU A 152 9.21 10.23 8.23
C LEU A 152 10.38 11.15 7.79
N PRO A 153 10.33 12.49 7.97
CA PRO A 153 11.46 13.35 7.61
C PRO A 153 12.75 13.00 8.37
N GLN A 154 12.61 12.60 9.64
CA GLN A 154 13.75 12.21 10.48
C GLN A 154 14.38 10.88 9.97
N ALA A 155 13.55 9.90 9.61
CA ALA A 155 14.00 8.63 9.06
C ALA A 155 14.73 8.83 7.72
N VAL A 156 14.15 9.63 6.82
CA VAL A 156 14.77 9.97 5.52
C VAL A 156 16.09 10.74 5.73
N GLY A 157 16.10 11.74 6.59
CA GLY A 157 17.31 12.53 6.89
C GLY A 157 18.44 11.67 7.42
N ARG A 158 18.13 10.75 8.36
CA ARG A 158 19.12 9.80 8.89
C ARG A 158 19.69 8.88 7.81
N LEU A 159 18.84 8.29 6.98
CA LEU A 159 19.31 7.39 5.92
C LEU A 159 20.17 8.12 4.89
N ARG A 160 19.79 9.33 4.49
CA ARG A 160 20.58 10.15 3.57
C ARG A 160 21.93 10.56 4.14
N SER A 161 22.04 10.75 5.46
CA SER A 161 23.31 11.10 6.10
C SER A 161 24.33 9.96 6.13
N ILE A 162 23.89 8.72 6.00
CA ILE A 162 24.75 7.51 5.98
C ILE A 162 24.84 6.88 4.59
N SER A 163 24.05 7.39 3.63
CA SER A 163 24.08 6.92 2.25
C SER A 163 25.37 7.39 1.58
N PRO A 164 26.08 6.53 0.85
CA PRO A 164 27.27 6.89 0.10
C PRO A 164 27.01 7.68 -1.18
N PHE A 165 25.72 7.97 -1.49
CA PHE A 165 25.25 8.64 -2.71
C PHE A 165 24.69 10.03 -2.45
#